data_4f079a55965050c2357f85127e4cf346
#
_entry.id   4f079a55965050c2357f85127e4cf346
#
_cell.length_a   1.000
_cell.length_b   1.000
_cell.length_c   1.000
_cell.angle_alpha   90.00
_cell.angle_beta   90.00
_cell.angle_gamma   90.00
#
_symmetry.space_group_name_H-M   'P 1'
#
loop_
_entity.id
_entity.type
_entity.pdbx_description
1 polymer ?
#
loop_
_entity_poly.entity_id
_entity_poly.type
_entity_poly.pdbx_seq_one_letter_code
_entity_poly.pdbx_strand_id
1 'polypeptide(L)' 'DKNSFEIMGWGYAKDRNNVYYEDKKVSGVDINTFEVKEDIVKDKNSIYSNGKKLEGADIQTFRKLNEYYAIDKNKIRI' A
#
# COMPACT_ATOMS: atom_id res chain seq x y z
N ASP A 1 -3.10 4.39 18.18
CA ASP A 1 -2.54 3.88 19.43
C ASP A 1 -1.03 4.07 19.42
N LYS A 2 -0.56 4.98 20.26
CA LYS A 2 0.87 5.31 20.23
C LYS A 2 1.77 4.18 20.73
N ASN A 3 1.25 3.23 21.47
CA ASN A 3 2.03 2.09 21.93
C ASN A 3 2.27 1.05 20.84
N SER A 4 1.46 1.06 19.80
CA SER A 4 1.59 0.14 18.68
C SER A 4 1.94 0.85 17.37
N PHE A 5 2.21 2.14 17.42
CA PHE A 5 2.50 2.94 16.24
C PHE A 5 3.83 2.52 15.62
N GLU A 6 3.83 2.28 14.33
CA GLU A 6 4.99 1.77 13.61
C GLU A 6 5.14 2.49 12.28
N ILE A 7 6.34 2.98 12.01
CA ILE A 7 6.64 3.63 10.73
C ILE A 7 6.96 2.53 9.71
N MET A 8 6.23 2.52 8.60
CA MET A 8 6.36 1.48 7.58
C MET A 8 7.29 1.89 6.43
N GLY A 9 7.52 3.18 6.23
CA GLY A 9 8.25 3.69 5.09
C GLY A 9 7.32 4.23 4.01
N TRP A 10 7.90 4.95 3.04
CA TRP A 10 7.15 5.54 1.92
C TRP A 10 6.00 6.45 2.35
N GLY A 11 6.11 7.05 3.54
CA GLY A 11 5.06 7.91 4.08
C GLY A 11 3.97 7.16 4.82
N TYR A 12 4.06 5.83 4.94
CA TYR A 12 3.07 5.00 5.61
C TYR A 12 3.46 4.69 7.04
N ALA A 13 2.45 4.61 7.90
CA ALA A 13 2.60 4.17 9.27
C ALA A 13 1.35 3.41 9.66
N LYS A 14 1.42 2.63 10.72
CA LYS A 14 0.23 1.95 11.23
C LYS A 14 0.27 1.84 12.74
N ASP A 15 -0.92 1.70 13.33
CA ASP A 15 -1.07 1.24 14.69
C ASP A 15 -1.96 0.00 14.67
N ARG A 16 -2.44 -0.45 15.85
CA ARG A 16 -3.25 -1.68 15.88
C ARG A 16 -4.59 -1.54 15.18
N ASN A 17 -5.06 -0.30 14.96
CA ASN A 17 -6.41 -0.05 14.48
C ASN A 17 -6.47 0.54 13.07
N ASN A 18 -5.42 1.22 12.65
CA ASN A 18 -5.47 1.99 11.41
C ASN A 18 -4.12 2.00 10.70
N VAL A 19 -4.19 2.27 9.40
CA VAL A 19 -3.03 2.60 8.59
C VAL A 19 -3.13 4.06 8.19
N TYR A 20 -2.01 4.73 8.16
CA TYR A 20 -1.93 6.16 7.84
C TYR A 20 -0.99 6.39 6.67
N TYR A 21 -1.33 7.32 5.82
CA TYR A 21 -0.43 7.83 4.80
C TYR A 21 -0.21 9.31 5.08
N GLU A 22 1.03 9.65 5.42
CA GLU A 22 1.40 10.96 5.92
C GLU A 22 0.58 11.26 7.18
N ASP A 23 -0.33 12.20 7.17
CA ASP A 23 -1.14 12.52 8.35
C ASP A 23 -2.61 12.12 8.19
N LYS A 24 -2.93 11.27 7.20
CA LYS A 24 -4.31 10.89 6.91
C LYS A 24 -4.52 9.39 7.06
N LYS A 25 -5.68 9.01 7.54
CA LYS A 25 -6.05 7.59 7.62
C LYS A 25 -6.35 7.03 6.24
N VAL A 26 -5.91 5.80 6.02
CA VAL A 26 -6.21 5.07 4.79
C VAL A 26 -7.34 4.09 5.08
N SER A 27 -8.44 4.23 4.36
CA SER A 27 -9.64 3.43 4.58
C SER A 27 -9.56 2.06 3.91
N GLY A 28 -10.24 1.08 4.50
CA GLY A 28 -10.42 -0.21 3.85
C GLY A 28 -9.21 -1.11 3.81
N VAL A 29 -8.19 -0.82 4.62
CA VAL A 29 -6.97 -1.62 4.67
C VAL A 29 -7.15 -2.81 5.59
N ASP A 30 -6.64 -3.97 5.18
CA ASP A 30 -6.50 -5.10 6.07
C ASP A 30 -5.20 -4.95 6.85
N ILE A 31 -5.29 -4.49 8.09
CA ILE A 31 -4.14 -4.13 8.90
C ILE A 31 -3.23 -5.32 9.16
N ASN A 32 -3.80 -6.50 9.32
CA ASN A 32 -3.03 -7.70 9.66
C ASN A 32 -2.10 -8.15 8.54
N THR A 33 -2.42 -7.82 7.30
CA THR A 33 -1.61 -8.21 6.16
C THR A 33 -0.95 -7.02 5.44
N PHE A 34 -1.21 -5.81 5.92
CA PHE A 34 -0.64 -4.61 5.32
C PHE A 34 0.88 -4.63 5.42
N GLU A 35 1.55 -4.40 4.30
CA GLU A 35 3.01 -4.34 4.30
C GLU A 35 3.52 -3.35 3.27
N VAL A 36 4.70 -2.81 3.54
CA VAL A 36 5.46 -2.01 2.60
C VAL A 36 6.72 -2.81 2.30
N LYS A 37 6.84 -3.28 1.07
CA LYS A 37 7.95 -4.14 0.67
C LYS A 37 8.60 -3.59 -0.56
N GLU A 38 9.89 -3.24 -0.44
CA GLU A 38 10.60 -2.55 -1.50
C GLU A 38 9.83 -1.29 -1.85
N ASP A 39 9.31 -1.18 -3.06
CA ASP A 39 8.53 -0.02 -3.48
C ASP A 39 7.07 -0.36 -3.73
N ILE A 40 6.59 -1.47 -3.15
CA ILE A 40 5.18 -1.89 -3.27
C ILE A 40 4.53 -1.82 -1.90
N VAL A 41 3.36 -1.20 -1.86
CA VAL A 41 2.55 -1.10 -0.64
C VAL A 41 1.27 -1.88 -0.88
N LYS A 42 1.00 -2.87 -0.04
CA LYS A 42 -0.15 -3.76 -0.28
C LYS A 42 -0.66 -4.41 1.00
N ASP A 43 -1.88 -4.92 0.92
CA ASP A 43 -2.40 -5.90 1.87
C ASP A 43 -2.87 -7.12 1.06
N LYS A 44 -3.59 -8.05 1.68
CA LYS A 44 -4.02 -9.27 0.99
C LYS A 44 -5.03 -9.00 -0.14
N ASN A 45 -5.68 -7.85 -0.12
CA ASN A 45 -6.77 -7.56 -1.05
C ASN A 45 -6.41 -6.54 -2.12
N SER A 46 -5.48 -5.66 -1.86
CA SER A 46 -5.28 -4.49 -2.72
C SER A 46 -3.85 -4.00 -2.70
N ILE A 47 -3.52 -3.25 -3.73
CA ILE A 47 -2.26 -2.51 -3.81
C ILE A 47 -2.59 -1.04 -3.63
N TYR A 48 -1.72 -0.32 -2.96
CA TYR A 48 -1.94 1.08 -2.61
C TYR A 48 -0.89 1.98 -3.24
N SER A 49 -1.31 3.18 -3.58
CA SER A 49 -0.41 4.21 -4.10
C SER A 49 -0.84 5.55 -3.52
N ASN A 50 0.10 6.23 -2.84
CA ASN A 50 -0.15 7.54 -2.25
C ASN A 50 -1.40 7.57 -1.35
N GLY A 51 -1.58 6.48 -0.58
CA GLY A 51 -2.69 6.39 0.36
C GLY A 51 -4.01 5.96 -0.24
N LYS A 52 -4.04 5.56 -1.50
CA LYS A 52 -5.26 5.15 -2.19
C LYS A 52 -5.11 3.78 -2.80
N LYS A 53 -6.20 3.02 -2.83
CA LYS A 53 -6.22 1.73 -3.51
C LYS A 53 -6.08 1.92 -5.01
N LEU A 54 -5.27 1.07 -5.63
CA LEU A 54 -5.20 0.97 -7.09
C LEU A 54 -6.28 0.00 -7.56
N GLU A 55 -7.37 0.54 -8.08
CA GLU A 55 -8.49 -0.26 -8.53
C GLU A 55 -8.09 -1.16 -9.69
N GLY A 56 -8.51 -2.43 -9.61
CA GLY A 56 -8.25 -3.37 -10.68
C GLY A 56 -6.82 -3.90 -10.76
N ALA A 57 -5.95 -3.53 -9.83
CA ALA A 57 -4.58 -4.06 -9.82
C ALA A 57 -4.58 -5.53 -9.46
N ASP A 58 -3.80 -6.32 -10.18
CA ASP A 58 -3.64 -7.74 -9.88
C ASP A 58 -2.45 -7.90 -8.94
N ILE A 59 -2.73 -8.23 -7.69
CA ILE A 59 -1.73 -8.30 -6.64
C ILE A 59 -0.62 -9.29 -6.95
N GLN A 60 -0.98 -10.41 -7.59
CA GLN A 60 -0.01 -11.48 -7.84
C GLN A 60 1.00 -11.14 -8.93
N THR A 61 0.60 -10.31 -9.89
CA THR A 61 1.47 -9.96 -11.01
C THR A 61 1.96 -8.53 -11.00
N PHE A 62 1.47 -7.73 -10.06
CA PHE A 62 1.83 -6.33 -9.97
C PHE A 62 3.31 -6.16 -9.66
N ARG A 63 3.98 -5.30 -10.41
CA ARG A 63 5.36 -4.91 -10.12
C ARG A 63 5.64 -3.54 -10.68
N LYS A 64 6.59 -2.84 -10.07
CA LYS A 64 7.02 -1.55 -10.58
C LYS A 64 8.18 -1.72 -11.55
N LEU A 65 8.11 -1.03 -12.66
CA LEU A 65 9.19 -0.98 -13.64
C LEU A 65 10.21 0.09 -13.27
N ASN A 66 9.73 1.22 -12.77
CA ASN A 66 10.55 2.30 -12.24
C ASN A 66 9.65 3.17 -11.38
N GLU A 67 10.12 4.37 -10.99
CA GLU A 67 9.32 5.21 -10.10
C GLU A 67 8.08 5.83 -10.76
N TYR A 68 7.95 5.71 -12.08
CA TYR A 68 6.82 6.29 -12.82
C TYR A 68 5.85 5.26 -13.36
N TYR A 69 6.29 4.03 -13.57
CA TYR A 69 5.50 3.01 -14.26
C TYR A 69 5.41 1.74 -13.44
N ALA A 70 4.26 1.11 -13.52
CA ALA A 70 4.05 -0.21 -12.95
C ALA A 70 3.26 -1.05 -13.94
N ILE A 71 3.33 -2.36 -13.80
CA ILE A 71 2.65 -3.28 -14.70
C ILE A 71 2.05 -4.42 -13.90
N ASP A 72 0.87 -4.87 -14.32
CA ASP A 72 0.32 -6.14 -13.88
C ASP A 72 -0.21 -6.87 -15.12
N LYS A 73 -0.84 -8.03 -14.94
CA LYS A 73 -1.29 -8.81 -16.10
C LYS A 73 -2.37 -8.12 -16.92
N ASN A 74 -3.02 -7.11 -16.35
CA ASN A 74 -4.14 -6.44 -17.00
C ASN A 74 -3.72 -5.22 -17.80
N LYS A 75 -2.73 -4.46 -17.32
CA LYS A 75 -2.33 -3.25 -18.02
C LYS A 75 -1.05 -2.64 -17.44
N ILE A 76 -0.53 -1.67 -18.18
CA ILE A 76 0.55 -0.80 -17.73
C ILE A 76 -0.09 0.36 -16.98
N ARG A 77 0.48 0.69 -15.83
CA ARG A 77 -0.01 1.78 -14.98
C ARG A 77 1.02 2.89 -14.91
N ILE A 78 0.53 4.09 -14.96
CA ILE A 78 1.38 5.29 -14.92
C ILE A 78 1.12 6.06 -13.64
#